data_91d3d581493380b8f677172c9890e8f1
#
_entry.id   91d3d581493380b8f677172c9890e8f1
#
_cell.length_a   1.000
_cell.length_b   1.000
_cell.length_c   1.000
_cell.angle_alpha   90.00
_cell.angle_beta   90.00
_cell.angle_gamma   90.00
#
_symmetry.space_group_name_H-M   'P 1'
#
loop_
_entity.id
_entity.type
_entity.pdbx_description
1 polymer ?
#
loop_
_entity_poly.entity_id
_entity_poly.type
_entity_poly.pdbx_seq_one_letter_code
_entity_poly.pdbx_strand_id
1 'polypeptide(L)'
;VTPPNPSEEAGAAPGSVPGGVAGPWPVGELPTEPVGSLPRPARLQRVVLDAETGLASQAELREEQDRAVRDTLARLTATGSPIISDGEQRRQSFASYPLGTGSDTVDVEEGPVFAVFADGHHRVIPSLARAPFRFRSWAADDLAAARALTALPLKQAVISPSMLSLMVPAEGLGDYSREEFLDDVVSGCAEDIRRCFEAGASRVTIDFTEGRLALRRDVRAPWAGPEALGGFIELINRVLERLAPAERAAVGVHTCPGNDNDSAHSADVDYAELIPELFQIEAGYFLVQAASEKDPDRVARLIGRQLRHRA
;
A
#
# COMPACT_ATOMS: atom_id res chain seq x y z
N VAL A 1 25.34 40.08 36.47
CA VAL A 1 24.25 39.15 36.19
C VAL A 1 24.64 38.42 34.91
N THR A 2 25.10 37.20 35.10
CA THR A 2 25.54 36.26 34.05
C THR A 2 24.31 35.63 33.41
N PRO A 3 24.17 35.53 32.07
CA PRO A 3 23.05 34.82 31.46
C PRO A 3 23.20 33.29 31.67
N PRO A 4 22.11 32.54 31.80
CA PRO A 4 22.15 31.11 32.01
C PRO A 4 22.62 30.37 30.75
N ASN A 5 23.37 29.30 30.96
CA ASN A 5 23.96 28.39 30.00
C ASN A 5 22.85 27.60 29.29
N PRO A 6 22.83 27.54 27.94
CA PRO A 6 21.81 26.78 27.16
C PRO A 6 22.24 25.32 26.94
N SER A 7 22.45 24.59 28.01
CA SER A 7 22.76 23.15 27.92
C SER A 7 22.12 22.38 29.07
N GLU A 8 20.79 22.36 29.09
CA GLU A 8 20.00 21.36 29.85
C GLU A 8 18.53 21.57 29.53
N GLU A 9 18.09 20.91 28.43
CA GLU A 9 16.75 20.37 28.20
C GLU A 9 16.69 19.77 26.80
N ALA A 10 17.54 18.78 26.56
CA ALA A 10 17.24 17.78 25.55
C ALA A 10 16.17 16.86 26.15
N GLY A 11 14.92 17.23 25.95
CA GLY A 11 13.80 16.35 26.27
C GLY A 11 14.00 15.01 25.57
N ALA A 12 14.05 13.94 26.35
CA ALA A 12 14.16 12.58 25.86
C ALA A 12 13.03 12.33 24.85
N ALA A 13 13.38 11.98 23.61
CA ALA A 13 12.45 11.45 22.64
C ALA A 13 11.69 10.27 23.27
N PRO A 14 10.38 10.13 23.08
CA PRO A 14 9.64 8.98 23.59
C PRO A 14 10.32 7.71 23.13
N GLY A 15 10.66 6.84 24.08
CA GLY A 15 11.56 5.71 23.92
C GLY A 15 11.21 4.84 22.74
N SER A 16 12.07 4.82 21.74
CA SER A 16 12.08 3.84 20.69
C SER A 16 12.49 2.49 21.26
N VAL A 17 11.56 1.56 21.34
CA VAL A 17 11.88 0.15 21.54
C VAL A 17 12.52 -0.33 20.23
N PRO A 18 13.79 -0.80 20.22
CA PRO A 18 14.39 -1.34 19.01
C PRO A 18 13.58 -2.57 18.56
N GLY A 19 13.00 -2.54 17.37
CA GLY A 19 12.21 -3.65 16.80
C GLY A 19 10.77 -3.77 17.30
N GLY A 20 10.21 -2.76 17.97
CA GLY A 20 8.84 -2.76 18.43
C GLY A 20 7.85 -2.18 17.39
N VAL A 21 6.75 -2.87 17.19
CA VAL A 21 5.57 -2.37 16.47
C VAL A 21 5.11 -1.05 17.12
N ALA A 22 4.88 -0.01 16.32
CA ALA A 22 4.43 1.27 16.86
C ALA A 22 3.05 1.11 17.53
N GLY A 23 2.96 1.52 18.79
CA GLY A 23 1.70 1.60 19.51
C GLY A 23 0.74 2.64 18.91
N PRO A 24 -0.48 2.80 19.49
CA PRO A 24 -1.39 3.85 19.08
C PRO A 24 -0.73 5.22 19.23
N TRP A 25 -1.15 6.17 18.39
CA TRP A 25 -0.66 7.54 18.46
C TRP A 25 -0.92 8.16 19.83
N PRO A 26 0.00 9.01 20.35
CA PRO A 26 -0.23 9.72 21.60
C PRO A 26 -1.54 10.51 21.57
N VAL A 27 -2.32 10.44 22.64
CA VAL A 27 -3.56 11.18 22.77
C VAL A 27 -3.25 12.69 22.83
N GLY A 28 -3.88 13.47 21.97
CA GLY A 28 -3.72 14.94 21.94
C GLY A 28 -2.75 15.46 20.89
N GLU A 29 -2.05 14.60 20.17
CA GLU A 29 -1.25 14.98 19.01
C GLU A 29 -1.94 14.57 17.70
N LEU A 30 -1.74 15.37 16.65
CA LEU A 30 -2.14 15.04 15.27
C LEU A 30 -0.90 14.65 14.48
N PRO A 31 -0.47 13.40 14.57
CA PRO A 31 0.71 12.96 13.87
C PRO A 31 0.48 12.93 12.36
N THR A 32 1.55 13.19 11.61
CA THR A 32 1.56 13.03 10.17
C THR A 32 2.30 11.77 9.79
N GLU A 33 1.84 11.09 8.74
CA GLU A 33 2.56 9.98 8.12
C GLU A 33 2.34 10.00 6.60
N PRO A 34 3.32 9.58 5.77
CA PRO A 34 3.10 9.39 4.34
C PRO A 34 2.15 8.22 4.11
N VAL A 35 1.39 8.28 3.02
CA VAL A 35 0.54 7.13 2.61
C VAL A 35 1.42 6.00 2.08
N GLY A 36 2.20 6.24 1.04
CA GLY A 36 3.08 5.26 0.40
C GLY A 36 3.79 5.90 -0.77
N SER A 37 3.35 5.62 -1.96
CA SER A 37 3.97 6.03 -3.24
C SER A 37 4.10 7.54 -3.40
N LEU A 38 5.28 7.98 -3.81
CA LEU A 38 5.55 9.37 -4.19
C LEU A 38 5.95 9.46 -5.66
N PRO A 39 5.69 10.61 -6.34
CA PRO A 39 6.12 10.80 -7.72
C PRO A 39 7.63 10.55 -7.88
N ARG A 40 7.99 9.71 -8.85
CA ARG A 40 9.38 9.41 -9.15
C ARG A 40 10.07 10.60 -9.81
N PRO A 41 11.33 10.91 -9.46
CA PRO A 41 12.12 11.90 -10.18
C PRO A 41 12.22 11.56 -11.69
N ALA A 42 12.17 12.55 -12.55
CA ALA A 42 12.20 12.36 -14.01
C ALA A 42 13.42 11.54 -14.47
N ARG A 43 14.55 11.66 -13.78
CA ARG A 43 15.74 10.86 -14.07
C ARG A 43 15.52 9.38 -13.77
N LEU A 44 14.91 9.05 -12.62
CA LEU A 44 14.59 7.65 -12.29
C LEU A 44 13.60 7.06 -13.31
N GLN A 45 12.56 7.82 -13.70
CA GLN A 45 11.61 7.38 -14.72
C GLN A 45 12.31 7.02 -16.03
N ARG A 46 13.28 7.86 -16.47
CA ARG A 46 14.07 7.59 -17.69
C ARG A 46 14.91 6.33 -17.54
N VAL A 47 15.65 6.18 -16.42
CA VAL A 47 16.52 5.01 -16.21
C VAL A 47 15.71 3.71 -16.12
N VAL A 48 14.50 3.75 -15.57
CA VAL A 48 13.57 2.59 -15.59
C VAL A 48 13.27 2.17 -17.03
N LEU A 49 12.86 3.12 -17.89
CA LEU A 49 12.57 2.83 -19.31
C LEU A 49 13.81 2.34 -20.07
N ASP A 50 14.95 2.96 -19.82
CA ASP A 50 16.23 2.55 -20.44
C ASP A 50 16.64 1.14 -20.01
N ALA A 51 16.39 0.76 -18.75
CA ALA A 51 16.66 -0.59 -18.25
C ALA A 51 15.71 -1.64 -18.84
N GLU A 52 14.43 -1.31 -19.03
CA GLU A 52 13.43 -2.18 -19.68
C GLU A 52 13.80 -2.48 -21.14
N THR A 53 14.40 -1.52 -21.83
CA THR A 53 14.85 -1.63 -23.22
C THR A 53 16.30 -2.10 -23.38
N GLY A 54 17.01 -2.37 -22.26
CA GLY A 54 18.40 -2.80 -22.26
C GLY A 54 19.42 -1.67 -22.55
N LEU A 55 18.99 -0.41 -22.53
CA LEU A 55 19.84 0.78 -22.72
C LEU A 55 20.54 1.21 -21.42
N ALA A 56 20.04 0.79 -20.26
CA ALA A 56 20.70 0.98 -18.98
C ALA A 56 20.90 -0.38 -18.29
N SER A 57 21.97 -0.51 -17.52
CA SER A 57 22.25 -1.71 -16.74
C SER A 57 21.39 -1.75 -15.46
N GLN A 58 21.21 -2.96 -14.92
CA GLN A 58 20.56 -3.13 -13.61
C GLN A 58 21.35 -2.46 -12.47
N ALA A 59 22.65 -2.24 -12.63
CA ALA A 59 23.46 -1.52 -11.66
C ALA A 59 23.13 -0.03 -11.67
N GLU A 60 23.01 0.59 -12.84
CA GLU A 60 22.61 1.98 -13.01
C GLU A 60 21.18 2.23 -12.48
N LEU A 61 20.27 1.30 -12.76
CA LEU A 61 18.91 1.38 -12.22
C LEU A 61 18.92 1.36 -10.67
N ARG A 62 19.65 0.43 -10.07
CA ARG A 62 19.76 0.37 -8.59
C ARG A 62 20.38 1.63 -8.00
N GLU A 63 21.44 2.17 -8.62
CA GLU A 63 22.06 3.42 -8.15
C GLU A 63 21.08 4.60 -8.16
N GLU A 64 20.27 4.70 -9.22
CA GLU A 64 19.30 5.78 -9.35
C GLU A 64 18.12 5.62 -8.39
N GLN A 65 17.66 4.39 -8.18
CA GLN A 65 16.67 4.05 -7.15
C GLN A 65 17.18 4.42 -5.76
N ASP A 66 18.43 4.10 -5.42
CA ASP A 66 19.05 4.45 -4.14
C ASP A 66 19.14 5.96 -3.93
N ARG A 67 19.42 6.70 -4.99
CA ARG A 67 19.43 8.17 -4.96
C ARG A 67 18.02 8.70 -4.66
N ALA A 68 17.01 8.21 -5.36
CA ALA A 68 15.64 8.64 -5.18
C ALA A 68 15.11 8.31 -3.77
N VAL A 69 15.46 7.14 -3.23
CA VAL A 69 15.13 6.79 -1.83
C VAL A 69 15.79 7.75 -0.85
N ARG A 70 17.09 8.02 -0.99
CA ARG A 70 17.79 8.99 -0.11
C ARG A 70 17.15 10.38 -0.13
N ASP A 71 16.83 10.88 -1.32
CA ASP A 71 16.16 12.18 -1.49
C ASP A 71 14.78 12.18 -0.82
N THR A 72 14.01 11.11 -0.99
CA THR A 72 12.70 10.95 -0.38
C THR A 72 12.78 10.94 1.14
N LEU A 73 13.67 10.13 1.71
CA LEU A 73 13.88 10.07 3.15
C LEU A 73 14.30 11.42 3.72
N ALA A 74 15.21 12.13 3.05
CA ALA A 74 15.66 13.45 3.48
C ALA A 74 14.52 14.48 3.48
N ARG A 75 13.70 14.51 2.43
CA ARG A 75 12.54 15.42 2.33
C ARG A 75 11.47 15.11 3.38
N LEU A 76 11.13 13.84 3.58
CA LEU A 76 10.15 13.45 4.59
C LEU A 76 10.66 13.73 6.01
N THR A 77 11.95 13.51 6.29
CA THR A 77 12.59 13.90 7.55
C THR A 77 12.46 15.39 7.81
N ALA A 78 12.68 16.22 6.78
CA ALA A 78 12.57 17.68 6.89
C ALA A 78 11.15 18.18 7.17
N THR A 79 10.11 17.36 6.96
CA THR A 79 8.72 17.71 7.34
C THR A 79 8.47 17.61 8.84
N GLY A 80 9.35 16.95 9.60
CA GLY A 80 9.13 16.64 11.00
C GLY A 80 8.14 15.49 11.24
N SER A 81 7.75 14.74 10.19
CA SER A 81 6.85 13.59 10.35
C SER A 81 7.50 12.52 11.24
N PRO A 82 6.78 12.00 12.25
CA PRO A 82 7.32 10.99 13.18
C PRO A 82 7.52 9.62 12.55
N ILE A 83 6.88 9.36 11.42
CA ILE A 83 7.05 8.15 10.60
C ILE A 83 7.22 8.59 9.15
N ILE A 84 8.17 7.96 8.46
CA ILE A 84 8.47 8.24 7.05
C ILE A 84 8.42 6.95 6.22
N SER A 85 8.52 7.06 4.89
CA SER A 85 8.58 5.93 3.96
C SER A 85 9.65 6.15 2.90
N ASP A 86 10.01 5.10 2.16
CA ASP A 86 10.89 5.17 0.99
C ASP A 86 10.21 5.80 -0.24
N GLY A 87 8.90 6.08 -0.17
CA GLY A 87 8.08 6.61 -1.27
C GLY A 87 7.92 5.63 -2.43
N GLU A 88 8.21 4.33 -2.20
CA GLU A 88 8.16 3.25 -3.20
C GLU A 88 9.04 3.51 -4.43
N GLN A 89 10.15 4.22 -4.25
CA GLN A 89 11.01 4.65 -5.35
C GLN A 89 11.70 3.49 -6.09
N ARG A 90 11.79 2.32 -5.44
CA ARG A 90 12.37 1.10 -6.03
C ARG A 90 11.37 0.24 -6.79
N ARG A 91 10.07 0.36 -6.49
CA ARG A 91 9.03 -0.46 -7.11
C ARG A 91 8.71 0.02 -8.52
N GLN A 92 8.57 -0.90 -9.44
CA GLN A 92 8.00 -0.58 -10.77
C GLN A 92 6.49 -0.32 -10.65
N SER A 93 5.79 -1.16 -9.91
CA SER A 93 4.35 -1.05 -9.70
C SER A 93 3.99 -1.54 -8.30
N PHE A 94 3.08 -0.82 -7.62
CA PHE A 94 2.52 -1.25 -6.35
C PHE A 94 1.64 -2.51 -6.50
N ALA A 95 1.03 -2.68 -7.67
CA ALA A 95 0.07 -3.76 -7.92
C ALA A 95 0.73 -5.09 -8.33
N SER A 96 1.93 -5.05 -8.91
CA SER A 96 2.56 -6.25 -9.49
C SER A 96 3.90 -6.63 -8.88
N TYR A 97 4.40 -5.90 -7.86
CA TYR A 97 5.68 -6.26 -7.25
C TYR A 97 5.78 -7.71 -6.76
N PRO A 98 4.70 -8.36 -6.24
CA PRO A 98 4.82 -9.74 -5.80
C PRO A 98 5.21 -10.72 -6.91
N LEU A 99 4.97 -10.35 -8.16
CA LEU A 99 5.30 -11.19 -9.32
C LEU A 99 6.79 -11.19 -9.64
N GLY A 100 7.56 -10.24 -9.07
CA GLY A 100 8.99 -10.08 -9.36
C GLY A 100 9.24 -9.35 -10.68
N THR A 101 10.52 -9.23 -11.03
CA THR A 101 10.97 -8.61 -12.28
C THR A 101 11.58 -9.65 -13.22
N GLY A 102 11.18 -9.60 -14.49
CA GLY A 102 11.73 -10.46 -15.56
C GLY A 102 10.74 -11.49 -16.08
N SER A 103 10.80 -11.73 -17.40
CA SER A 103 9.91 -12.65 -18.11
C SER A 103 10.04 -14.13 -17.69
N ASP A 104 11.15 -14.49 -17.06
CA ASP A 104 11.43 -15.87 -16.66
C ASP A 104 10.85 -16.24 -15.28
N THR A 105 10.34 -15.24 -14.54
CA THR A 105 9.91 -15.42 -13.15
C THR A 105 8.39 -15.49 -12.98
N VAL A 106 7.63 -15.01 -13.97
CA VAL A 106 6.17 -14.96 -13.87
C VAL A 106 5.55 -15.31 -15.22
N ASP A 107 4.85 -16.43 -15.25
CA ASP A 107 3.97 -16.76 -16.36
C ASP A 107 2.65 -16.02 -16.18
N VAL A 108 2.56 -14.81 -16.73
CA VAL A 108 1.35 -14.00 -16.75
C VAL A 108 0.97 -13.62 -18.16
N GLU A 109 -0.30 -13.50 -18.37
CA GLU A 109 -0.89 -12.98 -19.62
C GLU A 109 -1.55 -11.62 -19.34
N GLU A 110 -1.89 -10.91 -20.41
CA GLU A 110 -2.73 -9.71 -20.31
C GLU A 110 -4.11 -10.12 -19.78
N GLY A 111 -4.47 -9.57 -18.64
CA GLY A 111 -5.70 -9.92 -17.93
C GLY A 111 -6.82 -8.89 -18.14
N PRO A 112 -7.85 -8.95 -17.30
CA PRO A 112 -8.99 -8.07 -17.41
C PRO A 112 -8.62 -6.60 -17.13
N VAL A 113 -9.44 -5.68 -17.65
CA VAL A 113 -9.36 -4.28 -17.29
C VAL A 113 -9.62 -4.13 -15.79
N PHE A 114 -8.63 -3.59 -15.10
CA PHE A 114 -8.72 -3.32 -13.67
C PHE A 114 -9.40 -1.98 -13.40
N ALA A 115 -8.93 -0.91 -14.02
CA ALA A 115 -9.43 0.44 -13.80
C ALA A 115 -9.53 1.21 -15.09
N VAL A 116 -10.56 2.05 -15.20
CA VAL A 116 -10.73 3.04 -16.25
C VAL A 116 -10.72 4.41 -15.60
N PHE A 117 -9.81 5.26 -16.04
CA PHE A 117 -9.60 6.59 -15.49
C PHE A 117 -10.49 7.64 -16.15
N ALA A 118 -10.60 8.81 -15.53
CA ALA A 118 -11.50 9.87 -16.01
C ALA A 118 -11.15 10.42 -17.39
N ASP A 119 -9.88 10.37 -17.78
CA ASP A 119 -9.39 10.76 -19.11
C ASP A 119 -9.55 9.65 -20.18
N GLY A 120 -10.05 8.47 -19.79
CA GLY A 120 -10.33 7.34 -20.66
C GLY A 120 -9.22 6.30 -20.79
N HIS A 121 -8.00 6.57 -20.31
CA HIS A 121 -7.00 5.52 -20.25
C HIS A 121 -7.40 4.41 -19.27
N HIS A 122 -6.84 3.23 -19.42
CA HIS A 122 -7.15 2.10 -18.56
C HIS A 122 -5.89 1.34 -18.17
N ARG A 123 -6.01 0.57 -17.09
CA ARG A 123 -5.00 -0.38 -16.62
C ARG A 123 -5.60 -1.77 -16.60
N VAL A 124 -4.80 -2.75 -16.95
CA VAL A 124 -5.12 -4.17 -16.84
C VAL A 124 -4.40 -4.75 -15.62
N ILE A 125 -4.96 -5.80 -15.04
CA ILE A 125 -4.26 -6.64 -14.09
C ILE A 125 -3.76 -7.87 -14.83
N PRO A 126 -2.52 -8.33 -14.60
CA PRO A 126 -2.06 -9.55 -15.24
C PRO A 126 -2.87 -10.76 -14.79
N SER A 127 -3.18 -11.67 -15.70
CA SER A 127 -3.73 -12.98 -15.37
C SER A 127 -2.61 -13.97 -15.14
N LEU A 128 -2.76 -14.84 -14.13
CA LEU A 128 -1.81 -15.92 -13.88
C LEU A 128 -1.92 -16.96 -15.00
N ALA A 129 -0.83 -17.22 -15.73
CA ALA A 129 -0.80 -18.20 -16.81
C ALA A 129 -0.46 -19.61 -16.32
N ARG A 130 0.21 -19.75 -15.18
CA ARG A 130 0.56 -21.04 -14.57
C ARG A 130 0.41 -21.06 -13.06
N ALA A 131 -0.09 -22.16 -12.56
CA ALA A 131 -0.18 -22.49 -11.14
C ALA A 131 1.12 -23.10 -10.60
N PRO A 132 1.38 -23.04 -9.28
CA PRO A 132 0.65 -22.25 -8.32
C PRO A 132 1.13 -20.79 -8.25
N PHE A 133 0.27 -19.89 -7.73
CA PHE A 133 0.68 -18.53 -7.42
C PHE A 133 1.69 -18.51 -6.27
N ARG A 134 2.78 -17.72 -6.41
CA ARG A 134 3.77 -17.51 -5.35
C ARG A 134 4.35 -16.12 -5.44
N PHE A 135 4.56 -15.48 -4.30
CA PHE A 135 5.34 -14.24 -4.23
C PHE A 135 6.78 -14.52 -4.65
N ARG A 136 7.32 -13.68 -5.52
CA ARG A 136 8.70 -13.69 -6.02
C ARG A 136 9.52 -12.52 -5.49
N SER A 137 8.86 -11.47 -5.01
CA SER A 137 9.45 -10.27 -4.46
C SER A 137 8.61 -9.76 -3.30
N TRP A 138 9.23 -9.09 -2.35
CA TRP A 138 8.64 -8.74 -1.07
C TRP A 138 8.79 -7.24 -0.82
N ALA A 139 7.78 -6.61 -0.25
CA ALA A 139 7.85 -5.21 0.17
C ALA A 139 8.95 -4.98 1.23
N ALA A 140 9.24 -6.00 2.02
CA ALA A 140 10.29 -5.99 3.02
C ALA A 140 11.70 -5.75 2.44
N ASP A 141 11.96 -6.14 1.19
CA ASP A 141 13.28 -5.93 0.56
C ASP A 141 13.56 -4.44 0.34
N ASP A 142 12.54 -3.68 -0.09
CA ASP A 142 12.62 -2.22 -0.24
C ASP A 142 12.77 -1.54 1.12
N LEU A 143 11.99 -1.99 2.12
CA LEU A 143 12.07 -1.49 3.48
C LEU A 143 13.45 -1.69 4.10
N ALA A 144 14.05 -2.88 3.94
CA ALA A 144 15.39 -3.17 4.46
C ALA A 144 16.45 -2.24 3.85
N ALA A 145 16.33 -1.96 2.54
CA ALA A 145 17.21 -1.00 1.87
C ALA A 145 17.01 0.43 2.40
N ALA A 146 15.79 0.87 2.64
CA ALA A 146 15.51 2.17 3.24
C ALA A 146 15.97 2.26 4.69
N ARG A 147 15.81 1.19 5.46
CA ARG A 147 16.23 1.10 6.86
C ARG A 147 17.73 1.30 7.06
N ALA A 148 18.54 0.88 6.11
CA ALA A 148 19.99 1.11 6.12
C ALA A 148 20.37 2.61 5.99
N LEU A 149 19.44 3.46 5.57
CA LEU A 149 19.66 4.88 5.28
C LEU A 149 19.09 5.83 6.35
N THR A 150 18.27 5.35 7.29
CA THR A 150 17.64 6.19 8.33
C THR A 150 17.42 5.45 9.62
N ALA A 151 17.49 6.18 10.75
CA ALA A 151 17.12 5.68 12.07
C ALA A 151 15.65 5.98 12.44
N LEU A 152 14.96 6.83 11.65
CA LEU A 152 13.56 7.18 11.92
C LEU A 152 12.64 5.97 11.71
N PRO A 153 11.49 5.93 12.40
CA PRO A 153 10.46 4.93 12.14
C PRO A 153 10.03 4.92 10.67
N LEU A 154 9.99 3.72 10.08
CA LEU A 154 9.59 3.53 8.70
C LEU A 154 8.22 2.84 8.61
N LYS A 155 7.43 3.27 7.65
CA LYS A 155 6.20 2.65 7.23
C LYS A 155 6.39 2.02 5.85
N GLN A 156 5.74 0.87 5.61
CA GLN A 156 5.74 0.19 4.33
C GLN A 156 4.31 -0.01 3.81
N ALA A 157 4.08 0.29 2.53
CA ALA A 157 2.85 -0.07 1.85
C ALA A 157 2.99 -1.45 1.19
N VAL A 158 1.89 -2.23 1.23
CA VAL A 158 1.79 -3.55 0.61
C VAL A 158 0.52 -3.63 -0.23
N ILE A 159 0.53 -4.51 -1.24
CA ILE A 159 -0.65 -4.77 -2.07
C ILE A 159 -1.75 -5.47 -1.25
N SER A 160 -3.00 -5.19 -1.61
CA SER A 160 -4.14 -5.93 -1.05
C SER A 160 -4.28 -7.34 -1.63
N PRO A 161 -4.76 -8.32 -0.85
CA PRO A 161 -5.12 -9.64 -1.36
C PRO A 161 -6.25 -9.57 -2.39
N SER A 162 -7.14 -8.59 -2.26
CA SER A 162 -8.26 -8.38 -3.17
C SER A 162 -7.81 -7.95 -4.57
N MET A 163 -6.79 -7.11 -4.68
CA MET A 163 -6.19 -6.77 -5.98
C MET A 163 -5.62 -8.03 -6.65
N LEU A 164 -4.81 -8.80 -5.92
CA LEU A 164 -4.24 -10.05 -6.43
C LEU A 164 -5.31 -11.09 -6.78
N SER A 165 -6.44 -11.08 -6.08
CA SER A 165 -7.54 -12.03 -6.35
C SER A 165 -8.09 -11.92 -7.76
N LEU A 166 -7.90 -10.81 -8.43
CA LEU A 166 -8.37 -10.59 -9.80
C LEU A 166 -7.49 -11.29 -10.88
N MET A 167 -6.34 -11.83 -10.50
CA MET A 167 -5.40 -12.49 -11.44
C MET A 167 -5.88 -13.85 -11.94
N VAL A 168 -6.84 -14.48 -11.28
CA VAL A 168 -7.38 -15.79 -11.65
C VAL A 168 -8.91 -15.70 -11.74
N PRO A 169 -9.55 -16.23 -12.79
CA PRO A 169 -11.00 -16.19 -12.95
C PRO A 169 -11.72 -17.08 -11.90
N ALA A 170 -13.04 -16.96 -11.85
CA ALA A 170 -13.85 -17.66 -10.86
C ALA A 170 -13.77 -19.19 -10.97
N GLU A 171 -13.56 -19.71 -12.16
CA GLU A 171 -13.41 -21.14 -12.46
C GLU A 171 -12.04 -21.72 -12.07
N GLY A 172 -11.08 -20.88 -11.68
CA GLY A 172 -9.71 -21.28 -11.37
C GLY A 172 -8.82 -21.36 -12.61
N LEU A 173 -7.70 -22.09 -12.51
CA LEU A 173 -6.71 -22.28 -13.60
C LEU A 173 -6.36 -23.77 -13.71
N GLY A 174 -7.03 -24.48 -14.61
CA GLY A 174 -6.88 -25.94 -14.74
C GLY A 174 -7.28 -26.66 -13.46
N ASP A 175 -6.36 -27.49 -12.93
CA ASP A 175 -6.56 -28.23 -11.68
C ASP A 175 -6.33 -27.35 -10.42
N TYR A 176 -5.88 -26.11 -10.59
CA TYR A 176 -5.67 -25.14 -9.50
C TYR A 176 -6.94 -24.35 -9.27
N SER A 177 -7.67 -24.75 -8.23
CA SER A 177 -8.96 -24.13 -7.91
C SER A 177 -8.81 -22.68 -7.50
N ARG A 178 -9.91 -21.92 -7.66
CA ARG A 178 -10.01 -20.55 -7.15
C ARG A 178 -9.72 -20.47 -5.65
N GLU A 179 -10.17 -21.43 -4.87
CA GLU A 179 -9.96 -21.46 -3.42
C GLU A 179 -8.50 -21.65 -3.06
N GLU A 180 -7.79 -22.60 -3.69
CA GLU A 180 -6.34 -22.80 -3.50
C GLU A 180 -5.55 -21.55 -3.88
N PHE A 181 -5.94 -20.90 -4.97
CA PHE A 181 -5.33 -19.62 -5.37
C PHE A 181 -5.53 -18.54 -4.31
N LEU A 182 -6.75 -18.35 -3.79
CA LEU A 182 -7.03 -17.36 -2.77
C LEU A 182 -6.30 -17.64 -1.46
N ASP A 183 -6.14 -18.93 -1.09
CA ASP A 183 -5.35 -19.32 0.08
C ASP A 183 -3.85 -19.01 -0.10
N ASP A 184 -3.30 -19.23 -1.29
CA ASP A 184 -1.93 -18.86 -1.64
C ASP A 184 -1.74 -17.33 -1.59
N VAL A 185 -2.69 -16.55 -2.10
CA VAL A 185 -2.68 -15.08 -2.04
C VAL A 185 -2.71 -14.61 -0.59
N VAL A 186 -3.65 -15.11 0.21
CA VAL A 186 -3.78 -14.74 1.64
C VAL A 186 -2.51 -15.10 2.41
N SER A 187 -1.92 -16.27 2.13
CA SER A 187 -0.67 -16.71 2.74
C SER A 187 0.50 -15.79 2.38
N GLY A 188 0.62 -15.45 1.09
CA GLY A 188 1.66 -14.55 0.59
C GLY A 188 1.53 -13.14 1.18
N CYS A 189 0.32 -12.57 1.21
CA CYS A 189 0.10 -11.23 1.78
C CYS A 189 0.39 -11.19 3.28
N ALA A 190 -0.03 -12.20 4.05
CA ALA A 190 0.27 -12.27 5.48
C ALA A 190 1.77 -12.40 5.74
N GLU A 191 2.47 -13.17 4.92
CA GLU A 191 3.91 -13.32 5.00
C GLU A 191 4.65 -12.03 4.64
N ASP A 192 4.21 -11.29 3.60
CA ASP A 192 4.80 -10.02 3.20
C ASP A 192 4.71 -8.97 4.34
N ILE A 193 3.54 -8.90 5.00
CA ILE A 193 3.36 -8.04 6.18
C ILE A 193 4.30 -8.42 7.31
N ARG A 194 4.43 -9.72 7.67
CA ARG A 194 5.34 -10.18 8.73
C ARG A 194 6.77 -9.83 8.41
N ARG A 195 7.22 -10.08 7.17
CA ARG A 195 8.56 -9.71 6.72
C ARG A 195 8.83 -8.22 6.82
N CYS A 196 7.84 -7.36 6.57
CA CYS A 196 7.98 -5.93 6.79
C CYS A 196 8.24 -5.62 8.27
N PHE A 197 7.50 -6.24 9.20
CA PHE A 197 7.75 -6.06 10.64
C PHE A 197 9.11 -6.62 11.06
N GLU A 198 9.52 -7.79 10.57
CA GLU A 198 10.83 -8.39 10.80
C GLU A 198 11.97 -7.49 10.28
N ALA A 199 11.76 -6.81 9.15
CA ALA A 199 12.69 -5.82 8.60
C ALA A 199 12.65 -4.47 9.31
N GLY A 200 11.81 -4.31 10.35
CA GLY A 200 11.75 -3.14 11.20
C GLY A 200 10.73 -2.07 10.80
N ALA A 201 9.67 -2.43 10.08
CA ALA A 201 8.54 -1.54 9.88
C ALA A 201 7.89 -1.19 11.22
N SER A 202 7.61 0.09 11.43
CA SER A 202 6.79 0.54 12.56
C SER A 202 5.30 0.38 12.28
N ARG A 203 4.93 0.49 11.02
CA ARG A 203 3.56 0.33 10.51
C ARG A 203 3.59 -0.28 9.12
N VAL A 204 2.52 -0.99 8.76
CA VAL A 204 2.27 -1.47 7.40
C VAL A 204 0.90 -0.97 6.95
N THR A 205 0.77 -0.63 5.68
CA THR A 205 -0.52 -0.20 5.10
C THR A 205 -0.85 -1.07 3.90
N ILE A 206 -2.03 -1.68 3.92
CA ILE A 206 -2.59 -2.38 2.77
C ILE A 206 -3.25 -1.35 1.84
N ASP A 207 -2.81 -1.28 0.59
CA ASP A 207 -3.41 -0.41 -0.41
C ASP A 207 -4.66 -1.06 -0.98
N PHE A 208 -5.83 -0.46 -0.69
CA PHE A 208 -7.16 -0.95 -1.06
C PHE A 208 -7.89 0.04 -1.98
N THR A 209 -7.32 0.28 -3.16
CA THR A 209 -7.89 1.21 -4.15
C THR A 209 -9.08 0.61 -4.87
N GLU A 210 -9.10 -0.70 -5.08
CA GLU A 210 -10.18 -1.45 -5.71
C GLU A 210 -11.47 -1.47 -4.89
N GLY A 211 -11.42 -1.22 -3.60
CA GLY A 211 -12.61 -1.13 -2.76
C GLY A 211 -13.58 -0.03 -3.21
N ARG A 212 -13.05 1.16 -3.52
CA ARG A 212 -13.85 2.25 -4.06
C ARG A 212 -14.23 1.98 -5.53
N LEU A 213 -13.32 1.37 -6.29
CA LEU A 213 -13.54 1.02 -7.68
C LEU A 213 -14.63 -0.05 -7.87
N ALA A 214 -14.78 -0.99 -6.93
CA ALA A 214 -15.83 -2.02 -6.95
C ALA A 214 -17.23 -1.42 -6.95
N LEU A 215 -17.42 -0.23 -6.40
CA LEU A 215 -18.70 0.48 -6.39
C LEU A 215 -18.97 1.26 -7.69
N ARG A 216 -17.94 1.50 -8.49
CA ARG A 216 -18.05 2.14 -9.79
C ARG A 216 -18.37 1.10 -10.87
N ARG A 217 -19.62 0.97 -11.23
CA ARG A 217 -20.05 0.05 -12.28
C ARG A 217 -19.55 0.53 -13.65
N ASP A 218 -18.51 -0.09 -14.19
CA ASP A 218 -18.01 0.13 -15.54
C ASP A 218 -18.08 -1.19 -16.33
N VAL A 219 -18.71 -1.18 -17.49
CA VAL A 219 -18.87 -2.37 -18.34
C VAL A 219 -17.53 -2.96 -18.81
N ARG A 220 -16.46 -2.15 -18.78
CA ARG A 220 -15.09 -2.59 -19.11
C ARG A 220 -14.39 -3.29 -17.97
N ALA A 221 -14.90 -3.15 -16.74
CA ALA A 221 -14.41 -3.82 -15.54
C ALA A 221 -15.53 -4.70 -14.95
N PRO A 222 -15.85 -5.84 -15.58
CA PRO A 222 -17.02 -6.65 -15.24
C PRO A 222 -16.94 -7.30 -13.85
N TRP A 223 -15.76 -7.34 -13.25
CA TRP A 223 -15.54 -7.81 -11.89
C TRP A 223 -16.12 -6.86 -10.83
N ALA A 224 -16.34 -5.58 -11.17
CA ALA A 224 -16.79 -4.57 -10.21
C ALA A 224 -18.27 -4.72 -9.86
N GLY A 225 -18.59 -4.71 -8.58
CA GLY A 225 -19.94 -4.78 -8.05
C GLY A 225 -19.95 -4.90 -6.52
N PRO A 226 -21.09 -4.68 -5.86
CA PRO A 226 -21.21 -4.78 -4.40
C PRO A 226 -20.80 -6.15 -3.84
N GLU A 227 -21.05 -7.24 -4.56
CA GLU A 227 -20.64 -8.59 -4.17
C GLU A 227 -19.11 -8.73 -4.16
N ALA A 228 -18.42 -8.10 -5.12
CA ALA A 228 -16.96 -8.07 -5.15
C ALA A 228 -16.39 -7.33 -3.92
N LEU A 229 -17.00 -6.21 -3.52
CA LEU A 229 -16.57 -5.46 -2.35
C LEU A 229 -16.62 -6.30 -1.07
N GLY A 230 -17.71 -7.04 -0.84
CA GLY A 230 -17.83 -7.95 0.31
C GLY A 230 -16.75 -9.02 0.32
N GLY A 231 -16.50 -9.68 -0.82
CA GLY A 231 -15.44 -10.66 -0.98
C GLY A 231 -14.03 -10.09 -0.78
N PHE A 232 -13.79 -8.84 -1.19
CA PHE A 232 -12.52 -8.16 -0.97
C PHE A 232 -12.26 -7.89 0.51
N ILE A 233 -13.27 -7.44 1.24
CA ILE A 233 -13.20 -7.21 2.67
C ILE A 233 -12.90 -8.51 3.42
N GLU A 234 -13.59 -9.60 3.05
CA GLU A 234 -13.33 -10.93 3.61
C GLU A 234 -11.88 -11.37 3.39
N LEU A 235 -11.34 -11.21 2.17
CA LEU A 235 -9.95 -11.57 1.89
C LEU A 235 -8.95 -10.76 2.72
N ILE A 236 -9.18 -9.47 2.91
CA ILE A 236 -8.33 -8.63 3.76
C ILE A 236 -8.41 -9.13 5.21
N ASN A 237 -9.59 -9.41 5.73
CA ASN A 237 -9.76 -9.94 7.09
C ASN A 237 -9.07 -11.29 7.27
N ARG A 238 -9.15 -12.21 6.29
CA ARG A 238 -8.41 -13.48 6.30
C ARG A 238 -6.89 -13.29 6.41
N VAL A 239 -6.33 -12.24 5.79
CA VAL A 239 -4.92 -11.88 5.96
C VAL A 239 -4.65 -11.38 7.37
N LEU A 240 -5.49 -10.45 7.87
CA LEU A 240 -5.36 -9.86 9.20
C LEU A 240 -5.48 -10.88 10.34
N GLU A 241 -6.35 -11.88 10.20
CA GLU A 241 -6.53 -12.98 11.14
C GLU A 241 -5.25 -13.82 11.32
N ARG A 242 -4.38 -13.87 10.30
CA ARG A 242 -3.11 -14.62 10.34
C ARG A 242 -1.98 -13.87 11.06
N LEU A 243 -2.20 -12.62 11.45
CA LEU A 243 -1.22 -11.76 12.12
C LEU A 243 -1.40 -11.83 13.64
N ALA A 244 -0.31 -11.66 14.38
CA ALA A 244 -0.38 -11.48 15.82
C ALA A 244 -1.18 -10.21 16.17
N PRO A 245 -1.87 -10.14 17.33
CA PRO A 245 -2.69 -8.98 17.70
C PRO A 245 -1.93 -7.65 17.66
N ALA A 246 -0.65 -7.64 18.06
CA ALA A 246 0.19 -6.45 18.02
C ALA A 246 0.53 -6.02 16.59
N GLU A 247 0.82 -6.96 15.70
CA GLU A 247 1.06 -6.68 14.28
C GLU A 247 -0.22 -6.14 13.63
N ARG A 248 -1.36 -6.81 13.84
CA ARG A 248 -2.66 -6.37 13.31
C ARG A 248 -3.02 -4.95 13.74
N ALA A 249 -2.74 -4.57 14.99
CA ALA A 249 -2.94 -3.21 15.48
C ALA A 249 -2.08 -2.16 14.76
N ALA A 250 -0.94 -2.56 14.17
CA ALA A 250 -0.04 -1.69 13.41
C ALA A 250 -0.23 -1.81 11.88
N VAL A 251 -1.20 -2.62 11.43
CA VAL A 251 -1.60 -2.68 10.02
C VAL A 251 -2.77 -1.75 9.78
N GLY A 252 -2.64 -0.87 8.79
CA GLY A 252 -3.71 0.01 8.31
C GLY A 252 -4.21 -0.36 6.93
N VAL A 253 -5.34 0.23 6.54
CA VAL A 253 -5.89 0.14 5.19
C VAL A 253 -6.00 1.53 4.59
N HIS A 254 -5.44 1.69 3.40
CA HIS A 254 -5.53 2.93 2.62
C HIS A 254 -6.55 2.77 1.51
N THR A 255 -7.43 3.77 1.37
CA THR A 255 -8.35 3.87 0.25
C THR A 255 -8.36 5.28 -0.34
N CYS A 256 -8.36 5.35 -1.66
CA CYS A 256 -8.41 6.59 -2.42
C CYS A 256 -9.12 6.37 -3.77
N PRO A 257 -9.38 7.43 -4.54
CA PRO A 257 -9.97 7.29 -5.87
C PRO A 257 -8.99 6.77 -6.93
N GLY A 258 -7.77 6.39 -6.52
CA GLY A 258 -6.66 6.11 -7.41
C GLY A 258 -6.15 7.37 -8.13
N ASN A 259 -4.90 7.34 -8.54
CA ASN A 259 -4.33 8.40 -9.37
C ASN A 259 -3.26 7.81 -10.28
N ASP A 260 -3.41 8.05 -11.58
CA ASP A 260 -2.43 7.71 -12.60
C ASP A 260 -2.46 8.79 -13.68
N ASN A 261 -1.27 9.32 -14.05
CA ASN A 261 -1.15 10.41 -15.02
C ASN A 261 -2.09 11.60 -14.73
N ASP A 262 -2.17 12.03 -13.47
CA ASP A 262 -3.07 13.10 -12.99
C ASP A 262 -4.56 12.82 -13.19
N SER A 263 -4.96 11.56 -13.43
CA SER A 263 -6.34 11.13 -13.60
C SER A 263 -6.76 10.13 -12.53
N ALA A 264 -7.98 10.24 -12.01
CA ALA A 264 -8.54 9.34 -11.00
C ALA A 264 -9.52 8.35 -11.62
N HIS A 265 -9.65 7.14 -11.04
CA HIS A 265 -10.57 6.13 -11.58
C HIS A 265 -11.94 6.09 -10.88
N SER A 266 -12.07 6.56 -9.64
CA SER A 266 -13.30 6.44 -8.85
C SER A 266 -13.62 7.66 -7.98
N ALA A 267 -13.21 8.85 -8.43
CA ALA A 267 -13.51 10.11 -7.73
C ALA A 267 -15.01 10.44 -7.69
N ASP A 268 -15.80 9.83 -8.57
CA ASP A 268 -17.26 9.95 -8.68
C ASP A 268 -18.03 9.04 -7.70
N VAL A 269 -17.36 8.10 -7.04
CA VAL A 269 -17.99 7.20 -6.04
C VAL A 269 -18.12 7.91 -4.70
N ASP A 270 -19.32 7.94 -4.13
CA ASP A 270 -19.57 8.54 -2.82
C ASP A 270 -19.02 7.67 -1.68
N TYR A 271 -18.27 8.27 -0.78
CA TYR A 271 -17.81 7.58 0.43
C TYR A 271 -18.93 7.07 1.36
N ALA A 272 -20.14 7.62 1.23
CA ALA A 272 -21.28 7.09 1.97
C ALA A 272 -21.60 5.64 1.62
N GLU A 273 -21.26 5.21 0.40
CA GLU A 273 -21.44 3.83 -0.07
C GLU A 273 -20.29 2.90 0.39
N LEU A 274 -19.07 3.43 0.47
CA LEU A 274 -17.88 2.63 0.82
C LEU A 274 -17.67 2.51 2.34
N ILE A 275 -17.82 3.61 3.09
CA ILE A 275 -17.40 3.69 4.49
C ILE A 275 -18.05 2.61 5.38
N PRO A 276 -19.34 2.28 5.28
CA PRO A 276 -19.95 1.23 6.10
C PRO A 276 -19.25 -0.12 5.92
N GLU A 277 -18.92 -0.46 4.67
CA GLU A 277 -18.27 -1.71 4.32
C GLU A 277 -16.77 -1.69 4.66
N LEU A 278 -16.07 -0.60 4.36
CA LEU A 278 -14.66 -0.41 4.67
C LEU A 278 -14.37 -0.66 6.16
N PHE A 279 -15.25 -0.18 7.02
CA PHE A 279 -15.10 -0.34 8.47
C PHE A 279 -15.48 -1.74 9.00
N GLN A 280 -15.82 -2.68 8.16
CA GLN A 280 -15.87 -4.12 8.51
C GLN A 280 -14.48 -4.77 8.47
N ILE A 281 -13.49 -4.10 7.89
CA ILE A 281 -12.09 -4.56 7.93
C ILE A 281 -11.54 -4.40 9.34
N GLU A 282 -10.95 -5.46 9.89
CA GLU A 282 -10.41 -5.52 11.26
C GLU A 282 -8.98 -4.97 11.36
N ALA A 283 -8.69 -3.92 10.62
CA ALA A 283 -7.39 -3.24 10.64
C ALA A 283 -7.24 -2.34 11.88
N GLY A 284 -5.99 -2.06 12.26
CA GLY A 284 -5.67 -1.19 13.37
C GLY A 284 -5.95 0.29 13.10
N TYR A 285 -5.88 0.73 11.83
CA TYR A 285 -6.18 2.12 11.45
C TYR A 285 -6.57 2.22 9.97
N PHE A 286 -7.08 3.39 9.58
CA PHE A 286 -7.51 3.66 8.21
C PHE A 286 -6.92 4.98 7.72
N LEU A 287 -6.50 5.01 6.46
CA LEU A 287 -6.09 6.19 5.71
C LEU A 287 -7.11 6.41 4.59
N VAL A 288 -8.01 7.35 4.80
CA VAL A 288 -9.09 7.67 3.87
C VAL A 288 -8.76 8.99 3.18
N GLN A 289 -8.54 8.95 1.87
CA GLN A 289 -8.24 10.14 1.08
C GLN A 289 -9.46 11.07 1.04
N ALA A 290 -9.32 12.29 1.53
CA ALA A 290 -10.38 13.30 1.53
C ALA A 290 -10.03 14.59 0.77
N ALA A 291 -8.78 14.73 0.29
CA ALA A 291 -8.30 15.98 -0.31
C ALA A 291 -9.02 16.35 -1.61
N SER A 292 -9.53 15.37 -2.38
CA SER A 292 -10.30 15.61 -3.60
C SER A 292 -11.83 15.63 -3.39
N GLU A 293 -12.28 15.40 -2.16
CA GLU A 293 -13.72 15.41 -1.87
C GLU A 293 -14.27 16.84 -1.84
N LYS A 294 -15.46 17.03 -2.41
CA LYS A 294 -16.14 18.32 -2.45
C LYS A 294 -16.55 18.82 -1.05
N ASP A 295 -16.85 17.89 -0.15
CA ASP A 295 -17.20 18.14 1.26
C ASP A 295 -16.43 17.16 2.16
N PRO A 296 -15.15 17.46 2.51
CA PRO A 296 -14.35 16.63 3.38
C PRO A 296 -14.93 16.53 4.80
N ASP A 297 -15.63 17.54 5.26
CA ASP A 297 -16.33 17.52 6.58
C ASP A 297 -17.45 16.49 6.59
N ARG A 298 -18.15 16.29 5.47
CA ARG A 298 -19.14 15.24 5.33
C ARG A 298 -18.49 13.86 5.47
N VAL A 299 -17.35 13.64 4.84
CA VAL A 299 -16.59 12.37 4.97
C VAL A 299 -16.18 12.15 6.43
N ALA A 300 -15.64 13.16 7.10
CA ALA A 300 -15.29 13.08 8.52
C ALA A 300 -16.51 12.73 9.40
N ARG A 301 -17.68 13.32 9.12
CA ARG A 301 -18.93 12.98 9.82
C ARG A 301 -19.38 11.54 9.57
N LEU A 302 -19.21 11.01 8.34
CA LEU A 302 -19.51 9.62 8.02
C LEU A 302 -18.63 8.67 8.82
N ILE A 303 -17.32 8.92 8.83
CA ILE A 303 -16.34 8.15 9.62
C ILE A 303 -16.70 8.19 11.10
N GLY A 304 -16.95 9.38 11.65
CA GLY A 304 -17.30 9.56 13.06
C GLY A 304 -18.59 8.83 13.47
N ARG A 305 -19.54 8.62 12.56
CA ARG A 305 -20.72 7.77 12.84
C ARG A 305 -20.33 6.30 12.97
N GLN A 306 -19.53 5.77 12.04
CA GLN A 306 -19.09 4.38 12.07
C GLN A 306 -18.26 4.04 13.31
N LEU A 307 -17.33 4.93 13.70
CA LEU A 307 -16.53 4.73 14.90
C LEU A 307 -17.36 4.62 16.18
N ARG A 308 -18.48 5.38 16.28
CA ARG A 308 -19.42 5.27 17.42
C ARG A 308 -20.19 3.97 17.47
N HIS A 309 -20.34 3.26 16.36
CA HIS A 309 -20.98 1.94 16.31
C HIS A 309 -20.02 0.79 16.65
N ARG A 310 -18.72 1.05 16.61
CA ARG A 310 -17.66 0.06 16.94
C ARG A 310 -17.21 0.14 18.41
N ALA A 311 -17.43 1.27 19.07
CA ALA A 311 -17.10 1.48 20.49
C ALA A 311 -18.20 0.92 21.40
#